data_e8221921154ecb7233df35157e31fda9
#
_entry.id   e8221921154ecb7233df35157e31fda9
#
_cell.length_a   1.000
_cell.length_b   1.000
_cell.length_c   1.000
_cell.angle_alpha   90.00
_cell.angle_beta   90.00
_cell.angle_gamma   90.00
#
_symmetry.space_group_name_H-M   'P 1'
#
loop_
_entity.id
_entity.type
_entity.pdbx_description
1 polymer ?
#
loop_
_entity_poly.entity_id
_entity_poly.type
_entity_poly.pdbx_seq_one_letter_code
_entity_poly.pdbx_strand_id
1 'polypeptide(L)'
;AYALLTGLVIAGYTLWDKQAVSAFLLPPLLLDWGTNFGRTLMLTPHAVRRWEEVRQEWSLHKREALGIALLCPLAYILVLTALAFSPVSSIAPAREISTLIGAAMGVKLLAEGDAARRLSAAGMMVVGVLMLFFG
;
A
#
# COMPACT_ATOMS: atom_id res chain seq x y z
N ALA A 1 -7.48 -17.72 -5.72
CA ALA A 1 -8.70 -17.13 -5.12
C ALA A 1 -8.37 -15.90 -4.27
N TYR A 2 -7.49 -16.00 -3.27
CA TYR A 2 -7.19 -14.86 -2.36
C TYR A 2 -6.60 -13.64 -3.09
N ALA A 3 -5.70 -13.84 -4.06
CA ALA A 3 -5.09 -12.74 -4.80
C ALA A 3 -6.13 -11.91 -5.61
N LEU A 4 -7.10 -12.59 -6.23
CA LEU A 4 -8.18 -11.92 -6.96
C LEU A 4 -9.09 -11.14 -6.02
N LEU A 5 -9.42 -11.71 -4.86
CA LEU A 5 -10.23 -11.03 -3.85
C LEU A 5 -9.50 -9.77 -3.33
N THR A 6 -8.21 -9.90 -3.04
CA THR A 6 -7.38 -8.76 -2.63
C THR A 6 -7.33 -7.68 -3.70
N GLY A 7 -7.16 -8.06 -4.98
CA GLY A 7 -7.18 -7.11 -6.09
C GLY A 7 -8.51 -6.36 -6.20
N LEU A 8 -9.63 -7.06 -6.03
CA LEU A 8 -10.96 -6.46 -6.07
C LEU A 8 -11.19 -5.49 -4.91
N VAL A 9 -10.73 -5.84 -3.70
CA VAL A 9 -10.79 -4.94 -2.53
C VAL A 9 -9.92 -3.71 -2.75
N ILE A 10 -8.71 -3.88 -3.31
CA ILE A 10 -7.80 -2.77 -3.64
C ILE A 10 -8.45 -1.83 -4.65
N ALA A 11 -9.03 -2.36 -5.73
CA ALA A 11 -9.75 -1.56 -6.71
C ALA A 11 -10.91 -0.79 -6.07
N GLY A 12 -11.70 -1.45 -5.23
CA GLY A 12 -12.83 -0.85 -4.54
C GLY A 12 -12.43 0.33 -3.66
N TYR A 13 -11.45 0.16 -2.78
CA TYR A 13 -11.04 1.28 -1.92
C TYR A 13 -10.33 2.40 -2.71
N THR A 14 -9.60 2.08 -3.79
CA THR A 14 -8.95 3.11 -4.62
C THR A 14 -9.99 3.99 -5.33
N LEU A 15 -11.08 3.41 -5.82
CA LEU A 15 -12.20 4.16 -6.39
C LEU A 15 -12.90 5.03 -5.33
N TRP A 16 -13.08 4.49 -4.12
CA TRP A 16 -13.64 5.23 -3.00
C TRP A 16 -12.75 6.41 -2.61
N ASP A 17 -11.45 6.20 -2.47
CA ASP A 17 -10.47 7.25 -2.18
C ASP A 17 -10.50 8.36 -3.25
N LYS A 18 -10.56 7.98 -4.53
CA LYS A 18 -10.71 8.94 -5.62
C LYS A 18 -11.98 9.78 -5.45
N GLN A 19 -13.09 9.14 -5.14
CA GLN A 19 -14.38 9.84 -4.97
C GLN A 19 -14.35 10.76 -3.76
N ALA A 20 -13.73 10.32 -2.65
CA ALA A 20 -13.57 11.12 -1.45
C ALA A 20 -12.75 12.40 -1.71
N VAL A 21 -11.63 12.27 -2.42
CA VAL A 21 -10.75 13.41 -2.70
C VAL A 21 -11.31 14.33 -3.79
N SER A 22 -11.89 13.76 -4.88
CA SER A 22 -12.33 14.56 -6.03
C SER A 22 -13.74 15.10 -5.92
N ALA A 23 -14.69 14.33 -5.36
CA ALA A 23 -16.08 14.72 -5.26
C ALA A 23 -16.40 15.44 -3.95
N PHE A 24 -15.84 14.96 -2.84
CA PHE A 24 -16.06 15.57 -1.52
C PHE A 24 -15.00 16.61 -1.14
N LEU A 25 -13.96 16.80 -2.00
CA LEU A 25 -12.86 17.76 -1.78
C LEU A 25 -12.18 17.58 -0.42
N LEU A 26 -12.15 16.35 0.08
CA LEU A 26 -11.50 16.06 1.36
C LEU A 26 -9.99 16.17 1.22
N PRO A 27 -9.32 16.92 2.11
CA PRO A 27 -7.87 16.99 2.10
C PRO A 27 -7.25 15.59 2.28
N PRO A 28 -6.25 15.19 1.46
CA PRO A 28 -5.59 13.91 1.56
C PRO A 28 -5.10 13.56 2.97
N LEU A 29 -4.63 14.57 3.69
CA LEU A 29 -4.16 14.44 5.07
C LEU A 29 -5.26 13.97 6.04
N LEU A 30 -6.48 14.51 5.90
CA LEU A 30 -7.63 14.14 6.74
C LEU A 30 -8.09 12.71 6.45
N LEU A 31 -8.04 12.30 5.19
CA LEU A 31 -8.39 10.95 4.78
C LEU A 31 -7.39 9.93 5.35
N ASP A 32 -6.10 10.21 5.25
CA ASP A 32 -5.05 9.37 5.84
C ASP A 32 -5.19 9.29 7.36
N TRP A 33 -5.36 10.42 8.00
CA TRP A 33 -5.56 10.47 9.46
C TRP A 33 -6.78 9.67 9.91
N GLY A 34 -7.91 9.84 9.24
CA GLY A 34 -9.15 9.12 9.55
C GLY A 34 -9.03 7.61 9.37
N THR A 35 -8.40 7.14 8.29
CA THR A 35 -8.18 5.72 8.05
C THR A 35 -7.21 5.10 9.06
N ASN A 36 -6.12 5.79 9.40
CA ASN A 36 -5.18 5.36 10.41
C ASN A 36 -5.79 5.34 11.82
N PHE A 37 -6.61 6.35 12.15
CA PHE A 37 -7.35 6.38 13.40
C PHE A 37 -8.33 5.21 13.53
N GLY A 38 -9.09 4.94 12.48
CA GLY A 38 -10.01 3.79 12.43
C GLY A 38 -9.28 2.45 12.60
N ARG A 39 -8.16 2.26 11.90
CA ARG A 39 -7.31 1.06 12.05
C ARG A 39 -6.78 0.92 13.46
N THR A 40 -6.27 2.00 14.05
CA THR A 40 -5.76 2.00 15.42
C THR A 40 -6.85 1.61 16.40
N LEU A 41 -8.05 2.18 16.28
CA LEU A 41 -9.17 1.87 17.16
C LEU A 41 -9.57 0.37 17.08
N MET A 42 -9.60 -0.19 15.86
CA MET A 42 -9.93 -1.61 15.66
C MET A 42 -8.84 -2.55 16.18
N LEU A 43 -7.56 -2.17 16.06
CA LEU A 43 -6.43 -2.99 16.49
C LEU A 43 -6.12 -2.86 17.99
N THR A 44 -6.52 -1.75 18.62
CA THR A 44 -6.26 -1.50 20.06
C THR A 44 -6.68 -2.66 20.97
N PRO A 45 -7.88 -3.26 20.87
CA PRO A 45 -8.26 -4.35 21.77
C PRO A 45 -7.38 -5.59 21.60
N HIS A 46 -6.88 -5.84 20.38
CA HIS A 46 -5.96 -6.94 20.12
C HIS A 46 -4.56 -6.64 20.67
N ALA A 47 -4.06 -5.43 20.43
CA ALA A 47 -2.76 -4.97 20.92
C ALA A 47 -2.68 -4.95 22.45
N VAL A 48 -3.75 -4.53 23.13
CA VAL A 48 -3.80 -4.52 24.59
C VAL A 48 -3.75 -5.94 25.16
N ARG A 49 -4.42 -6.90 24.51
CA ARG A 49 -4.37 -8.32 24.92
C ARG A 49 -2.98 -8.94 24.76
N ARG A 50 -2.16 -8.43 23.84
CA ARG A 50 -0.81 -8.91 23.58
C ARG A 50 0.26 -7.84 23.83
N TRP A 51 0.06 -7.07 24.88
CA TRP A 51 0.89 -5.91 25.18
C TRP A 51 2.38 -6.24 25.34
N GLU A 52 2.69 -7.39 25.95
CA GLU A 52 4.08 -7.84 26.12
C GLU A 52 4.77 -8.12 24.77
N GLU A 53 4.07 -8.75 23.82
CA GLU A 53 4.58 -9.01 22.47
C GLU A 53 4.82 -7.68 21.73
N VAL A 54 3.86 -6.75 21.80
CA VAL A 54 3.99 -5.41 21.21
C VAL A 54 5.18 -4.64 21.77
N ARG A 55 5.37 -4.72 23.09
CA ARG A 55 6.49 -4.05 23.76
C ARG A 55 7.84 -4.67 23.37
N GLN A 56 7.91 -5.97 23.24
CA GLN A 56 9.10 -6.68 22.81
C GLN A 56 9.46 -6.32 21.38
N GLU A 57 8.52 -6.39 20.44
CA GLU A 57 8.71 -5.98 19.04
C GLU A 57 9.14 -4.52 18.93
N TRP A 58 8.50 -3.63 19.69
CA TRP A 58 8.89 -2.22 19.74
C TRP A 58 10.33 -2.04 20.23
N SER A 59 10.77 -2.82 21.23
CA SER A 59 12.14 -2.69 21.75
C SER A 59 13.20 -3.17 20.77
N LEU A 60 12.89 -4.18 19.96
CA LEU A 60 13.80 -4.80 19.01
C LEU A 60 13.89 -4.02 17.68
N HIS A 61 12.74 -3.53 17.17
CA HIS A 61 12.61 -2.99 15.81
C HIS A 61 12.13 -1.53 15.77
N LYS A 62 12.57 -0.70 16.73
CA LYS A 62 12.15 0.71 16.82
C LYS A 62 12.42 1.53 15.57
N ARG A 63 13.59 1.34 14.96
CA ARG A 63 14.02 2.12 13.78
C ARG A 63 13.18 1.77 12.57
N GLU A 64 12.94 0.49 12.35
CA GLU A 64 12.12 -0.03 11.27
C GLU A 64 10.66 0.40 11.44
N ALA A 65 10.13 0.28 12.66
CA ALA A 65 8.77 0.71 12.99
C ALA A 65 8.57 2.21 12.76
N LEU A 66 9.51 3.06 13.18
CA LEU A 66 9.47 4.50 12.94
C LEU A 66 9.59 4.83 11.45
N GLY A 67 10.47 4.13 10.72
CA GLY A 67 10.59 4.28 9.27
C GLY A 67 9.27 3.98 8.55
N ILE A 68 8.62 2.87 8.88
CA ILE A 68 7.32 2.49 8.31
C ILE A 68 6.25 3.51 8.70
N ALA A 69 6.21 3.94 9.96
CA ALA A 69 5.22 4.90 10.46
C ALA A 69 5.30 6.27 9.78
N LEU A 70 6.47 6.68 9.29
CA LEU A 70 6.65 7.93 8.54
C LEU A 70 6.46 7.75 7.04
N LEU A 71 7.03 6.70 6.45
CA LEU A 71 7.04 6.51 5.00
C LEU A 71 5.69 6.05 4.46
N CYS A 72 4.94 5.22 5.20
CA CYS A 72 3.64 4.74 4.72
C CYS A 72 2.60 5.86 4.60
N PRO A 73 2.37 6.71 5.62
CA PRO A 73 1.45 7.86 5.47
C PRO A 73 1.92 8.83 4.40
N LEU A 74 3.22 9.12 4.32
CA LEU A 74 3.76 10.00 3.30
C LEU A 74 3.47 9.48 1.89
N ALA A 75 3.74 8.20 1.64
CA ALA A 75 3.46 7.56 0.35
C ALA A 75 1.96 7.59 0.02
N TYR A 76 1.09 7.34 1.01
CA TYR A 76 -0.35 7.36 0.82
C TYR A 76 -0.88 8.78 0.52
N ILE A 77 -0.41 9.78 1.24
CA ILE A 77 -0.77 11.20 1.01
C ILE A 77 -0.33 11.64 -0.40
N LEU A 78 0.86 11.24 -0.85
CA LEU A 78 1.33 11.53 -2.21
C LEU A 78 0.43 10.90 -3.27
N VAL A 79 0.01 9.65 -3.08
CA VAL A 79 -0.93 8.96 -3.98
C VAL A 79 -2.28 9.66 -4.00
N LEU A 80 -2.84 10.01 -2.83
CA LEU A 80 -4.10 10.73 -2.75
C LEU A 80 -4.04 12.11 -3.41
N THR A 81 -2.92 12.81 -3.21
CA THR A 81 -2.68 14.11 -3.86
C THR A 81 -2.61 13.95 -5.38
N ALA A 82 -1.91 12.94 -5.87
CA ALA A 82 -1.88 12.64 -7.31
C ALA A 82 -3.27 12.27 -7.86
N LEU A 83 -4.07 11.51 -7.11
CA LEU A 83 -5.46 11.17 -7.47
C LEU A 83 -6.39 12.39 -7.51
N ALA A 84 -6.11 13.44 -6.75
CA ALA A 84 -6.90 14.68 -6.81
C ALA A 84 -6.81 15.35 -8.18
N PHE A 85 -5.63 15.31 -8.81
CA PHE A 85 -5.34 16.03 -10.06
C PHE A 85 -5.30 15.13 -11.31
N SER A 86 -5.24 13.80 -11.14
CA SER A 86 -5.05 12.87 -12.24
C SER A 86 -6.10 11.75 -12.25
N PRO A 87 -6.40 11.17 -13.42
CA PRO A 87 -7.29 10.02 -13.51
C PRO A 87 -6.69 8.77 -12.85
N VAL A 88 -7.56 7.93 -12.28
CA VAL A 88 -7.15 6.67 -11.64
C VAL A 88 -6.36 5.76 -12.58
N SER A 89 -6.74 5.76 -13.86
CA SER A 89 -6.08 4.96 -14.91
C SER A 89 -4.59 5.26 -15.07
N SER A 90 -4.14 6.48 -14.75
CA SER A 90 -2.73 6.87 -14.80
C SER A 90 -1.99 6.58 -13.49
N ILE A 91 -2.67 6.74 -12.36
CA ILE A 91 -2.05 6.56 -11.03
C ILE A 91 -1.94 5.09 -10.64
N ALA A 92 -2.94 4.26 -10.98
CA ALA A 92 -2.91 2.84 -10.67
C ALA A 92 -1.68 2.13 -11.28
N PRO A 93 -1.35 2.30 -12.56
CA PRO A 93 -0.12 1.76 -13.15
C PRO A 93 1.16 2.23 -12.46
N ALA A 94 1.23 3.51 -12.08
CA ALA A 94 2.41 4.06 -11.41
C ALA A 94 2.66 3.40 -10.03
N ARG A 95 1.60 3.02 -9.29
CA ARG A 95 1.71 2.25 -8.04
C ARG A 95 2.32 0.87 -8.25
N GLU A 96 2.04 0.23 -9.37
CA GLU A 96 2.53 -1.12 -9.66
C GLU A 96 4.05 -1.15 -9.86
N ILE A 97 4.66 -0.04 -10.29
CA ILE A 97 6.11 0.10 -10.37
C ILE A 97 6.75 -0.07 -8.97
N SER A 98 6.12 0.47 -7.93
CA SER A 98 6.61 0.32 -6.55
C SER A 98 6.55 -1.13 -6.07
N THR A 99 5.52 -1.87 -6.47
CA THR A 99 5.37 -3.30 -6.19
C THR A 99 6.48 -4.11 -6.85
N LEU A 100 6.85 -3.76 -8.11
CA LEU A 100 7.96 -4.39 -8.82
C LEU A 100 9.30 -4.15 -8.11
N ILE A 101 9.56 -2.91 -7.71
CA ILE A 101 10.78 -2.53 -6.97
C ILE A 101 10.80 -3.28 -5.63
N GLY A 102 9.70 -3.31 -4.90
CA GLY A 102 9.57 -4.06 -3.64
C GLY A 102 9.82 -5.56 -3.81
N ALA A 103 9.27 -6.18 -4.86
CA ALA A 103 9.51 -7.58 -5.17
C ALA A 103 10.98 -7.86 -5.52
N ALA A 104 11.61 -7.00 -6.33
CA ALA A 104 13.02 -7.12 -6.68
C ALA A 104 13.93 -6.96 -5.45
N MET A 105 13.63 -5.99 -4.58
CA MET A 105 14.35 -5.81 -3.31
C MET A 105 14.15 -7.00 -2.37
N GLY A 106 12.94 -7.51 -2.25
CA GLY A 106 12.63 -8.68 -1.42
C GLY A 106 13.45 -9.90 -1.84
N VAL A 107 13.51 -10.18 -3.14
CA VAL A 107 14.35 -11.27 -3.69
C VAL A 107 15.83 -11.06 -3.38
N LYS A 108 16.34 -9.83 -3.55
CA LYS A 108 17.78 -9.53 -3.40
C LYS A 108 18.24 -9.44 -1.95
N LEU A 109 17.41 -8.87 -1.06
CA LEU A 109 17.78 -8.61 0.34
C LEU A 109 17.42 -9.77 1.28
N LEU A 110 16.31 -10.45 1.04
CA LEU A 110 15.81 -11.52 1.90
C LEU A 110 16.20 -12.92 1.42
N ALA A 111 16.88 -13.03 0.26
CA ALA A 111 17.28 -14.31 -0.34
C ALA A 111 16.15 -15.36 -0.34
N GLU A 112 14.90 -14.89 -0.52
CA GLU A 112 13.71 -15.76 -0.53
C GLU A 112 13.77 -16.73 -1.71
N GLY A 113 13.47 -17.99 -1.45
CA GLY A 113 13.29 -19.00 -2.48
C GLY A 113 12.23 -18.56 -3.52
N ASP A 114 12.25 -19.14 -4.72
CA ASP A 114 11.33 -18.79 -5.81
C ASP A 114 11.50 -17.39 -6.44
N ALA A 115 12.70 -16.83 -6.39
CA ALA A 115 13.04 -15.54 -6.99
C ALA A 115 12.55 -15.42 -8.44
N ALA A 116 12.80 -16.43 -9.26
CA ALA A 116 12.40 -16.46 -10.68
C ALA A 116 10.88 -16.38 -10.86
N ARG A 117 10.12 -17.07 -10.03
CA ARG A 117 8.64 -17.08 -10.08
C ARG A 117 8.06 -15.74 -9.67
N ARG A 118 8.63 -15.10 -8.64
CA ARG A 118 8.18 -13.77 -8.18
C ARG A 118 8.51 -12.67 -9.19
N LEU A 119 9.73 -12.71 -9.76
CA LEU A 119 10.11 -11.74 -10.80
C LEU A 119 9.30 -11.93 -12.08
N SER A 120 9.04 -13.17 -12.51
CA SER A 120 8.21 -13.41 -13.69
C SER A 120 6.76 -12.93 -13.49
N ALA A 121 6.18 -13.16 -12.32
CA ALA A 121 4.84 -12.65 -11.98
C ALA A 121 4.80 -11.12 -11.97
N ALA A 122 5.79 -10.46 -11.37
CA ALA A 122 5.92 -9.02 -11.36
C ALA A 122 6.13 -8.45 -12.78
N GLY A 123 6.92 -9.13 -13.60
CA GLY A 123 7.13 -8.76 -15.02
C GLY A 123 5.84 -8.86 -15.84
N MET A 124 5.06 -9.94 -15.68
CA MET A 124 3.76 -10.08 -16.35
C MET A 124 2.77 -8.99 -15.93
N MET A 125 2.79 -8.59 -14.66
CA MET A 125 1.97 -7.51 -14.14
C MET A 125 2.31 -6.18 -14.80
N VAL A 126 3.60 -5.86 -14.95
CA VAL A 126 4.06 -4.64 -15.65
C VAL A 126 3.66 -4.67 -17.12
N VAL A 127 3.79 -5.80 -17.80
CA VAL A 127 3.35 -5.93 -19.21
C VAL A 127 1.84 -5.68 -19.33
N GLY A 128 1.03 -6.26 -18.43
CA GLY A 128 -0.42 -6.01 -18.40
C GLY A 128 -0.78 -4.54 -18.19
N VAL A 129 -0.04 -3.87 -17.30
CA VAL A 129 -0.21 -2.43 -17.04
C VAL A 129 0.17 -1.58 -18.26
N LEU A 130 1.29 -1.91 -18.92
CA LEU A 130 1.71 -1.23 -20.13
C LEU A 130 0.70 -1.40 -21.28
N MET A 131 0.14 -2.59 -21.45
CA MET A 131 -0.93 -2.83 -22.43
C MET A 131 -2.18 -1.97 -22.15
N LEU A 132 -2.53 -1.77 -20.89
CA LEU A 132 -3.65 -0.89 -20.52
C LEU A 132 -3.34 0.60 -20.77
N PHE A 133 -2.06 0.97 -20.76
CA PHE A 133 -1.66 2.36 -20.94
C PHE A 133 -1.54 2.75 -22.42
N PHE A 134 -1.17 1.79 -23.27
CA PHE A 134 -0.97 2.00 -24.71
C PHE A 134 -2.12 1.49 -25.59
N GLY A 135 -3.09 0.76 -25.05
CA GLY A 135 -4.30 0.29 -25.75
C GLY A 135 -5.48 1.17 -25.48
#